data_842bdd9d355da5071e742a39f08ef907
#
_entry.id   842bdd9d355da5071e742a39f08ef907
#
_cell.length_a   1.000
_cell.length_b   1.000
_cell.length_c   1.000
_cell.angle_alpha   90.00
_cell.angle_beta   90.00
_cell.angle_gamma   90.00
#
_symmetry.space_group_name_H-M   'P 1'
#
loop_
_entity.id
_entity.type
_entity.pdbx_description
1 polymer ?
#
loop_
_entity_poly.entity_id
_entity_poly.type
_entity_poly.pdbx_seq_one_letter_code
_entity_poly.pdbx_strand_id
1 'polypeptide(L)'
;SNDVIFFEDMFQPGIESLPYIIQQSPEQYRPRIYLRCLAQAIDPDDFVHVWGMSRWMSLYEQMCNEIPNVHILATNEEMVAHMRIANWKAPIYNISGLSYGKAEVLERVKKIKPFEQRARRVGFAARWDQEKQPGFFMDLIEHWHANKTLPSVEFAIFCGGPLRSNNPVYVNRAKMMEQAGALKIYENLKKNDYYELLNDTRVLFNCALQDWVSNTVSEADTLGCNVLFPAYRSFPETFANDETRMYVPWSGRDAMEKLKTLLSKPSPNMGRISDWTDGTIDRMIDIMTGIGEQWRRDGRHYRNTVSESKY
;
A
#
# COMPACT_ATOMS: atom_id res chain seq x y z
N SER A 1 28.51 18.80 -7.25
CA SER A 1 27.37 19.71 -7.03
C SER A 1 26.60 19.32 -5.77
N ASN A 2 26.02 20.31 -5.07
CA ASN A 2 25.09 20.05 -3.96
C ASN A 2 23.63 19.94 -4.45
N ASP A 3 23.42 20.02 -5.75
CA ASP A 3 22.09 19.94 -6.34
C ASP A 3 21.50 18.53 -6.18
N VAL A 4 20.18 18.49 -6.01
CA VAL A 4 19.41 17.27 -5.88
C VAL A 4 18.33 17.25 -6.95
N ILE A 5 18.22 16.13 -7.66
CA ILE A 5 17.13 15.87 -8.60
C ILE A 5 16.34 14.68 -8.04
N PHE A 6 15.04 14.84 -7.87
CA PHE A 6 14.15 13.81 -7.40
C PHE A 6 13.14 13.42 -8.49
N PHE A 7 12.98 12.13 -8.69
CA PHE A 7 11.94 11.55 -9.54
C PHE A 7 10.97 10.74 -8.70
N GLU A 8 9.72 11.13 -8.75
CA GLU A 8 8.62 10.52 -7.98
C GLU A 8 8.38 9.05 -8.36
N ASP A 9 8.73 8.68 -9.58
CA ASP A 9 8.66 7.30 -10.07
C ASP A 9 9.89 7.04 -10.96
N MET A 10 10.63 5.97 -10.66
CA MET A 10 11.79 5.59 -11.45
C MET A 10 11.46 5.16 -12.90
N PHE A 11 10.19 4.93 -13.21
CA PHE A 11 9.71 4.61 -14.56
C PHE A 11 9.19 5.84 -15.31
N GLN A 12 9.47 7.04 -14.82
CA GLN A 12 9.08 8.28 -15.50
C GLN A 12 9.83 8.42 -16.83
N PRO A 13 9.13 8.75 -17.94
CA PRO A 13 9.77 8.96 -19.24
C PRO A 13 10.87 10.02 -19.18
N GLY A 14 12.00 9.74 -19.82
CA GLY A 14 13.18 10.61 -19.87
C GLY A 14 14.32 10.15 -18.95
N ILE A 15 14.05 9.32 -17.94
CA ILE A 15 15.10 8.79 -17.05
C ILE A 15 16.09 7.93 -17.82
N GLU A 16 15.69 7.27 -18.91
CA GLU A 16 16.55 6.50 -19.81
C GLU A 16 17.67 7.33 -20.43
N SER A 17 17.54 8.65 -20.49
CA SER A 17 18.57 9.55 -20.99
C SER A 17 19.58 9.98 -19.94
N LEU A 18 19.29 9.81 -18.65
CA LEU A 18 20.14 10.28 -17.55
C LEU A 18 21.54 9.69 -17.56
N PRO A 19 21.78 8.39 -17.83
CA PRO A 19 23.14 7.84 -17.87
C PRO A 19 24.05 8.62 -18.80
N TYR A 20 23.56 8.94 -20.00
CA TYR A 20 24.29 9.72 -20.98
C TYR A 20 24.52 11.16 -20.52
N ILE A 21 23.47 11.86 -20.10
CA ILE A 21 23.52 13.27 -19.70
C ILE A 21 24.50 13.45 -18.52
N ILE A 22 24.39 12.61 -17.50
CA ILE A 22 25.21 12.73 -16.30
C ILE A 22 26.67 12.37 -16.56
N GLN A 23 26.93 11.37 -17.41
CA GLN A 23 28.31 11.00 -17.78
C GLN A 23 29.04 12.11 -18.54
N GLN A 24 28.31 12.90 -19.35
CA GLN A 24 28.88 14.06 -20.07
C GLN A 24 29.20 15.24 -19.15
N SER A 25 28.59 15.27 -17.95
CA SER A 25 28.84 16.34 -17.00
C SER A 25 30.13 16.09 -16.20
N PRO A 26 31.01 17.11 -16.00
CA PRO A 26 32.16 16.99 -15.11
C PRO A 26 31.72 16.54 -13.71
N GLU A 27 32.50 15.68 -13.08
CA GLU A 27 32.13 15.03 -11.82
C GLU A 27 31.70 16.02 -10.71
N GLN A 28 32.43 17.14 -10.59
CA GLN A 28 32.12 18.17 -9.60
C GLN A 28 30.77 18.86 -9.78
N TYR A 29 30.15 18.75 -10.96
CA TYR A 29 28.84 19.35 -11.27
C TYR A 29 27.72 18.34 -11.32
N ARG A 30 28.02 17.03 -11.16
CA ARG A 30 26.97 16.00 -11.15
C ARG A 30 26.06 16.17 -9.94
N PRO A 31 24.75 16.24 -10.13
CA PRO A 31 23.79 16.28 -9.03
C PRO A 31 23.69 14.90 -8.35
N ARG A 32 23.15 14.88 -7.15
CA ARG A 32 22.62 13.65 -6.55
C ARG A 32 21.24 13.37 -7.15
N ILE A 33 21.01 12.15 -7.60
CA ILE A 33 19.75 11.75 -8.25
C ILE A 33 19.04 10.77 -7.35
N TYR A 34 17.80 11.07 -6.96
CA TYR A 34 16.96 10.20 -6.17
C TYR A 34 15.81 9.67 -7.03
N LEU A 35 15.72 8.35 -7.13
CA LEU A 35 14.66 7.64 -7.85
C LEU A 35 13.79 6.88 -6.85
N ARG A 36 12.49 7.17 -6.80
CA ARG A 36 11.55 6.37 -6.03
C ARG A 36 11.14 5.12 -6.81
N CYS A 37 11.29 3.95 -6.19
CA CYS A 37 10.87 2.69 -6.77
C CYS A 37 9.48 2.31 -6.25
N LEU A 38 8.54 2.07 -7.15
CA LEU A 38 7.16 1.71 -6.85
C LEU A 38 6.78 0.30 -7.30
N ALA A 39 7.61 -0.32 -8.15
CA ALA A 39 7.41 -1.66 -8.69
C ALA A 39 8.75 -2.31 -8.99
N GLN A 40 8.81 -3.64 -9.04
CA GLN A 40 10.04 -4.39 -9.29
C GLN A 40 9.82 -5.60 -10.19
N ALA A 41 10.75 -5.79 -11.15
CA ALA A 41 10.72 -6.92 -12.06
C ALA A 41 11.03 -8.27 -11.39
N ILE A 42 11.69 -8.28 -10.24
CA ILE A 42 12.00 -9.51 -9.50
C ILE A 42 10.77 -10.11 -8.81
N ASP A 43 9.74 -9.31 -8.54
CA ASP A 43 8.54 -9.78 -7.87
C ASP A 43 7.57 -10.45 -8.86
N PRO A 44 7.36 -11.79 -8.77
CA PRO A 44 6.50 -12.51 -9.70
C PRO A 44 5.01 -12.16 -9.58
N ASP A 45 4.60 -11.58 -8.45
CA ASP A 45 3.21 -11.18 -8.18
C ASP A 45 2.97 -9.70 -8.53
N ASP A 46 4.01 -8.96 -8.94
CA ASP A 46 3.88 -7.57 -9.38
C ASP A 46 3.15 -7.50 -10.74
N PHE A 47 2.41 -6.41 -10.97
CA PHE A 47 1.75 -6.14 -12.26
C PHE A 47 2.72 -6.18 -13.45
N VAL A 48 3.99 -5.92 -13.22
CA VAL A 48 5.07 -6.02 -14.21
C VAL A 48 5.12 -7.40 -14.86
N HIS A 49 4.92 -8.47 -14.09
CA HIS A 49 4.85 -9.84 -14.60
C HIS A 49 3.51 -10.12 -15.29
N VAL A 50 2.41 -9.70 -14.67
CA VAL A 50 1.05 -9.91 -15.22
C VAL A 50 0.90 -9.27 -16.60
N TRP A 51 1.54 -8.09 -16.81
CA TRP A 51 1.49 -7.38 -18.09
C TRP A 51 2.60 -7.79 -19.06
N GLY A 52 3.41 -8.80 -18.73
CA GLY A 52 4.50 -9.29 -19.59
C GLY A 52 5.68 -8.32 -19.73
N MET A 53 5.85 -7.40 -18.80
CA MET A 53 6.87 -6.36 -18.85
C MET A 53 8.15 -6.74 -18.09
N SER A 54 8.18 -7.85 -17.38
CA SER A 54 9.25 -8.22 -16.44
C SER A 54 10.66 -8.17 -17.05
N ARG A 55 10.82 -8.68 -18.28
CA ARG A 55 12.13 -8.67 -18.94
C ARG A 55 12.59 -7.25 -19.26
N TRP A 56 11.71 -6.42 -19.78
CA TRP A 56 12.01 -5.03 -20.11
C TRP A 56 12.31 -4.23 -18.85
N MET A 57 11.49 -4.37 -17.82
CA MET A 57 11.64 -3.69 -16.54
C MET A 57 12.96 -4.06 -15.84
N SER A 58 13.37 -5.33 -15.91
CA SER A 58 14.65 -5.78 -15.35
C SER A 58 15.85 -5.07 -16.00
N LEU A 59 15.83 -4.90 -17.30
CA LEU A 59 16.88 -4.15 -18.02
C LEU A 59 16.87 -2.67 -17.66
N TYR A 60 15.69 -2.09 -17.53
CA TYR A 60 15.51 -0.70 -17.13
C TYR A 60 15.99 -0.46 -15.68
N GLU A 61 15.67 -1.34 -14.76
CA GLU A 61 16.14 -1.29 -13.38
C GLU A 61 17.68 -1.36 -13.29
N GLN A 62 18.29 -2.23 -14.10
CA GLN A 62 19.77 -2.30 -14.20
C GLN A 62 20.36 -1.00 -14.71
N MET A 63 19.77 -0.41 -15.74
CA MET A 63 20.20 0.90 -16.26
C MET A 63 20.09 1.99 -15.17
N CYS A 64 18.96 2.09 -14.49
CA CYS A 64 18.76 3.05 -13.41
C CYS A 64 19.81 2.89 -12.29
N ASN A 65 20.15 1.65 -11.97
CA ASN A 65 21.15 1.34 -10.94
C ASN A 65 22.59 1.72 -11.32
N GLU A 66 22.87 1.92 -12.58
CA GLU A 66 24.19 2.34 -13.10
C GLU A 66 24.30 3.86 -13.35
N ILE A 67 23.24 4.65 -13.11
CA ILE A 67 23.30 6.10 -13.23
C ILE A 67 24.28 6.67 -12.20
N PRO A 68 25.26 7.50 -12.60
CA PRO A 68 26.19 8.10 -11.64
C PRO A 68 25.48 8.96 -10.58
N ASN A 69 25.87 8.81 -9.31
CA ASN A 69 25.29 9.51 -8.16
C ASN A 69 23.79 9.23 -7.93
N VAL A 70 23.31 8.07 -8.38
CA VAL A 70 21.93 7.66 -8.13
C VAL A 70 21.76 7.11 -6.71
N HIS A 71 20.61 7.40 -6.13
CA HIS A 71 20.15 6.91 -4.84
C HIS A 71 18.71 6.39 -5.04
N ILE A 72 18.40 5.24 -4.49
CA ILE A 72 17.09 4.61 -4.65
C ILE A 72 16.27 4.76 -3.36
N LEU A 73 15.05 5.21 -3.49
CA LEU A 73 14.09 5.29 -2.41
C LEU A 73 13.11 4.11 -2.52
N ALA A 74 13.22 3.17 -1.59
CA ALA A 74 12.36 1.99 -1.49
C ALA A 74 11.25 2.22 -0.47
N THR A 75 10.06 1.68 -0.71
CA THR A 75 8.88 1.92 0.11
C THR A 75 8.85 1.12 1.41
N ASN A 76 9.61 0.03 1.51
CA ASN A 76 9.67 -0.84 2.69
C ASN A 76 10.93 -1.73 2.68
N GLU A 77 11.15 -2.46 3.78
CA GLU A 77 12.32 -3.34 3.94
C GLU A 77 12.28 -4.55 2.99
N GLU A 78 11.10 -5.06 2.64
CA GLU A 78 11.01 -6.17 1.69
C GLU A 78 11.51 -5.74 0.32
N MET A 79 11.10 -4.56 -0.16
CA MET A 79 11.60 -4.01 -1.41
C MET A 79 13.12 -3.82 -1.38
N VAL A 80 13.68 -3.32 -0.27
CA VAL A 80 15.13 -3.21 -0.07
C VAL A 80 15.80 -4.59 -0.14
N ALA A 81 15.20 -5.61 0.48
CA ALA A 81 15.73 -6.99 0.43
C ALA A 81 15.72 -7.54 -1.00
N HIS A 82 14.65 -7.32 -1.76
CA HIS A 82 14.56 -7.72 -3.17
C HIS A 82 15.64 -7.03 -4.02
N MET A 83 15.86 -5.74 -3.81
CA MET A 83 16.92 -4.99 -4.52
C MET A 83 18.30 -5.57 -4.21
N ARG A 84 18.58 -5.91 -2.95
CA ARG A 84 19.84 -6.56 -2.56
C ARG A 84 20.01 -7.94 -3.20
N ILE A 85 18.96 -8.74 -3.24
CA ILE A 85 18.95 -10.06 -3.92
C ILE A 85 19.21 -9.87 -5.42
N ALA A 86 18.61 -8.85 -6.05
CA ALA A 86 18.84 -8.48 -7.44
C ALA A 86 20.21 -7.79 -7.69
N ASN A 87 21.06 -7.71 -6.65
CA ASN A 87 22.40 -7.15 -6.73
C ASN A 87 22.44 -5.67 -7.16
N TRP A 88 21.49 -4.87 -6.68
CA TRP A 88 21.53 -3.43 -6.87
C TRP A 88 22.72 -2.81 -6.10
N LYS A 89 23.52 -2.01 -6.78
CA LYS A 89 24.76 -1.40 -6.24
C LYS A 89 24.54 0.01 -5.72
N ALA A 90 23.54 0.70 -6.22
CA ALA A 90 23.20 2.05 -5.77
C ALA A 90 22.85 2.08 -4.27
N PRO A 91 23.11 3.18 -3.57
CA PRO A 91 22.59 3.38 -2.21
C PRO A 91 21.07 3.28 -2.19
N ILE A 92 20.52 2.44 -1.28
CA ILE A 92 19.09 2.20 -1.16
C ILE A 92 18.63 2.68 0.22
N TYR A 93 17.55 3.44 0.26
CA TYR A 93 16.96 3.98 1.47
C TYR A 93 15.51 3.53 1.60
N ASN A 94 15.15 2.94 2.72
CA ASN A 94 13.76 2.67 3.06
C ASN A 94 13.09 3.95 3.55
N ILE A 95 12.08 4.43 2.82
CA ILE A 95 11.29 5.60 3.20
C ILE A 95 10.03 5.24 3.99
N SER A 96 9.74 3.95 4.14
CA SER A 96 8.62 3.41 4.93
C SER A 96 7.27 3.99 4.54
N GLY A 97 6.89 3.88 3.29
CA GLY A 97 5.59 4.29 2.80
C GLY A 97 5.59 4.98 1.44
N LEU A 98 4.45 5.53 1.09
CA LEU A 98 4.25 6.39 -0.08
C LEU A 98 3.98 7.83 0.37
N SER A 99 4.13 8.79 -0.54
CA SER A 99 3.66 10.15 -0.30
C SER A 99 2.16 10.12 -0.03
N TYR A 100 1.78 10.54 1.17
CA TYR A 100 0.41 10.52 1.66
C TYR A 100 0.13 11.79 2.45
N GLY A 101 -0.98 12.44 2.17
CA GLY A 101 -1.43 13.65 2.86
C GLY A 101 -2.63 13.35 3.76
N LYS A 102 -2.42 13.13 5.05
CA LYS A 102 -3.48 12.91 6.03
C LYS A 102 -4.48 14.08 6.06
N ALA A 103 -3.97 15.31 6.04
CA ALA A 103 -4.79 16.53 6.02
C ALA A 103 -5.71 16.57 4.79
N GLU A 104 -5.20 16.22 3.60
CA GLU A 104 -6.00 16.18 2.37
C GLU A 104 -7.17 15.21 2.45
N VAL A 105 -6.99 14.05 3.07
CA VAL A 105 -8.06 13.06 3.26
C VAL A 105 -9.13 13.61 4.21
N LEU A 106 -8.70 14.24 5.30
CA LEU A 106 -9.62 14.80 6.30
C LEU A 106 -10.45 15.98 5.75
N GLU A 107 -9.86 16.82 4.88
CA GLU A 107 -10.57 17.93 4.24
C GLU A 107 -11.69 17.49 3.29
N ARG A 108 -11.62 16.24 2.79
CA ARG A 108 -12.59 15.70 1.83
C ARG A 108 -13.84 15.11 2.48
N VAL A 109 -13.86 14.94 3.80
CA VAL A 109 -15.02 14.48 4.55
C VAL A 109 -15.54 15.58 5.46
N LYS A 110 -16.86 15.69 5.60
CA LYS A 110 -17.47 16.73 6.43
C LYS A 110 -17.16 16.56 7.91
N LYS A 111 -17.12 15.31 8.37
CA LYS A 111 -16.87 14.97 9.77
C LYS A 111 -16.55 13.46 9.87
N ILE A 112 -15.58 13.10 10.71
CA ILE A 112 -15.33 11.69 11.03
C ILE A 112 -16.52 11.12 11.79
N LYS A 113 -17.09 10.05 11.25
CA LYS A 113 -18.25 9.36 11.81
C LYS A 113 -17.83 8.50 13.00
N PRO A 114 -18.47 8.61 14.19
CA PRO A 114 -18.20 7.70 15.30
C PRO A 114 -18.40 6.23 14.88
N PHE A 115 -17.58 5.35 15.40
CA PHE A 115 -17.56 3.94 14.98
C PHE A 115 -18.94 3.26 15.12
N GLU A 116 -19.67 3.54 16.19
CA GLU A 116 -20.97 2.96 16.49
C GLU A 116 -22.05 3.36 15.47
N GLN A 117 -21.88 4.53 14.84
CA GLN A 117 -22.80 5.08 13.86
C GLN A 117 -22.52 4.60 12.43
N ARG A 118 -21.39 3.90 12.21
CA ARG A 118 -21.00 3.39 10.90
C ARG A 118 -21.81 2.17 10.52
N ALA A 119 -22.07 2.03 9.23
CA ALA A 119 -22.65 0.81 8.68
C ALA A 119 -21.79 -0.41 9.07
N ARG A 120 -22.43 -1.52 9.41
CA ARG A 120 -21.75 -2.81 9.58
C ARG A 120 -21.34 -3.35 8.22
N ARG A 121 -20.35 -2.70 7.63
CA ARG A 121 -19.85 -2.97 6.29
C ARG A 121 -18.42 -3.43 6.36
N VAL A 122 -18.11 -4.43 5.50
CA VAL A 122 -16.75 -4.84 5.13
C VAL A 122 -16.53 -4.42 3.69
N GLY A 123 -15.63 -3.44 3.50
CA GLY A 123 -15.31 -2.91 2.18
C GLY A 123 -14.03 -3.54 1.62
N PHE A 124 -13.98 -3.70 0.31
CA PHE A 124 -12.79 -4.09 -0.45
C PHE A 124 -12.48 -2.98 -1.46
N ALA A 125 -11.34 -2.34 -1.33
CA ALA A 125 -10.94 -1.20 -2.16
C ALA A 125 -9.58 -1.45 -2.83
N ALA A 126 -9.55 -2.39 -3.77
CA ALA A 126 -8.37 -2.70 -4.57
C ALA A 126 -8.80 -3.06 -6.00
N ARG A 127 -7.84 -3.15 -6.92
CA ARG A 127 -8.11 -3.72 -8.24
C ARG A 127 -8.71 -5.12 -8.10
N TRP A 128 -9.60 -5.48 -9.01
CA TRP A 128 -10.28 -6.79 -8.99
C TRP A 128 -9.52 -7.83 -9.82
N ASP A 129 -8.17 -7.72 -9.81
CA ASP A 129 -7.26 -8.58 -10.55
C ASP A 129 -6.69 -9.70 -9.67
N GLN A 130 -6.13 -10.72 -10.30
CA GLN A 130 -5.73 -11.96 -9.63
C GLN A 130 -4.77 -11.74 -8.46
N GLU A 131 -3.82 -10.81 -8.57
CA GLU A 131 -2.85 -10.52 -7.51
C GLU A 131 -3.49 -9.92 -6.24
N LYS A 132 -4.71 -9.41 -6.35
CA LYS A 132 -5.52 -8.92 -5.20
C LYS A 132 -6.46 -10.00 -4.64
N GLN A 133 -6.43 -11.21 -5.17
CA GLN A 133 -7.19 -12.39 -4.71
C GLN A 133 -8.69 -12.19 -4.50
N PRO A 134 -9.44 -11.66 -5.48
CA PRO A 134 -10.88 -11.46 -5.34
C PRO A 134 -11.63 -12.77 -5.06
N GLY A 135 -11.11 -13.91 -5.53
CA GLY A 135 -11.67 -15.23 -5.24
C GLY A 135 -11.74 -15.52 -3.73
N PHE A 136 -10.65 -15.25 -3.01
CA PHE A 136 -10.61 -15.44 -1.56
C PHE A 136 -11.64 -14.57 -0.82
N PHE A 137 -11.79 -13.31 -1.25
CA PHE A 137 -12.81 -12.43 -0.66
C PHE A 137 -14.23 -12.94 -0.91
N MET A 138 -14.52 -13.41 -2.13
CA MET A 138 -15.83 -13.97 -2.46
C MET A 138 -16.11 -15.28 -1.68
N ASP A 139 -15.13 -16.16 -1.53
CA ASP A 139 -15.24 -17.37 -0.72
C ASP A 139 -15.52 -17.03 0.76
N LEU A 140 -14.85 -16.01 1.29
CA LEU A 140 -15.08 -15.51 2.65
C LEU A 140 -16.53 -15.03 2.84
N ILE A 141 -17.07 -14.30 1.86
CA ILE A 141 -18.47 -13.82 1.88
C ILE A 141 -19.45 -14.99 1.89
N GLU A 142 -19.25 -15.99 1.03
CA GLU A 142 -20.10 -17.18 0.98
C GLU A 142 -20.10 -17.94 2.31
N HIS A 143 -18.91 -18.16 2.89
CA HIS A 143 -18.79 -18.80 4.20
C HIS A 143 -19.44 -17.95 5.32
N TRP A 144 -19.32 -16.63 5.26
CA TRP A 144 -19.97 -15.74 6.23
C TRP A 144 -21.49 -15.88 6.18
N HIS A 145 -22.09 -15.81 5.00
CA HIS A 145 -23.54 -15.92 4.83
C HIS A 145 -24.09 -17.33 5.11
N ALA A 146 -23.30 -18.36 4.86
CA ALA A 146 -23.67 -19.74 5.20
C ALA A 146 -23.76 -19.97 6.72
N ASN A 147 -23.02 -19.20 7.52
CA ASN A 147 -23.03 -19.31 8.98
C ASN A 147 -24.07 -18.37 9.60
N LYS A 148 -25.29 -18.90 9.84
CA LYS A 148 -26.41 -18.15 10.41
C LYS A 148 -26.17 -17.59 11.81
N THR A 149 -25.11 -17.99 12.50
CA THR A 149 -24.75 -17.44 13.82
C THR A 149 -24.00 -16.13 13.73
N LEU A 150 -23.51 -15.77 12.53
CA LEU A 150 -22.79 -14.53 12.32
C LEU A 150 -23.76 -13.34 12.15
N PRO A 151 -23.34 -12.14 12.56
CA PRO A 151 -24.17 -10.96 12.42
C PRO A 151 -24.37 -10.60 10.94
N SER A 152 -25.52 -9.97 10.65
CA SER A 152 -25.74 -9.38 9.33
C SER A 152 -24.69 -8.28 9.05
N VAL A 153 -24.05 -8.37 7.89
CA VAL A 153 -23.00 -7.47 7.42
C VAL A 153 -23.20 -7.20 5.94
N GLU A 154 -23.02 -5.96 5.51
CA GLU A 154 -22.91 -5.62 4.10
C GLU A 154 -21.45 -5.85 3.66
N PHE A 155 -21.21 -6.76 2.74
CA PHE A 155 -19.95 -6.86 2.03
C PHE A 155 -20.01 -5.99 0.77
N ALA A 156 -18.94 -5.26 0.50
CA ALA A 156 -18.94 -4.28 -0.59
C ALA A 156 -17.61 -4.17 -1.32
N ILE A 157 -17.67 -3.91 -2.62
CA ILE A 157 -16.52 -3.55 -3.46
C ILE A 157 -16.62 -2.07 -3.78
N PHE A 158 -15.49 -1.34 -3.65
CA PHE A 158 -15.38 0.09 -3.93
C PHE A 158 -14.54 0.31 -5.18
N CYS A 159 -15.14 0.81 -6.25
CA CYS A 159 -14.51 1.02 -7.54
C CYS A 159 -14.58 2.49 -7.98
N GLY A 160 -13.46 3.06 -8.40
CA GLY A 160 -13.39 4.40 -9.00
C GLY A 160 -13.93 4.46 -10.45
N GLY A 161 -14.14 3.33 -11.08
CA GLY A 161 -14.75 3.12 -12.40
C GLY A 161 -15.66 1.91 -12.38
N PRO A 162 -16.05 1.39 -13.56
CA PRO A 162 -16.77 0.12 -13.66
C PRO A 162 -15.93 -1.03 -13.07
N LEU A 163 -16.58 -2.02 -12.45
CA LEU A 163 -15.90 -3.22 -11.99
C LEU A 163 -15.31 -3.98 -13.20
N ARG A 164 -14.00 -4.11 -13.22
CA ARG A 164 -13.26 -4.79 -14.28
C ARG A 164 -12.12 -5.62 -13.71
N SER A 165 -11.77 -6.67 -14.43
CA SER A 165 -10.64 -7.55 -14.11
C SER A 165 -10.06 -8.08 -15.42
N ASN A 166 -8.76 -8.43 -15.40
CA ASN A 166 -8.12 -9.21 -16.45
C ASN A 166 -8.66 -10.65 -16.51
N ASN A 167 -9.37 -11.11 -15.47
CA ASN A 167 -10.07 -12.40 -15.43
C ASN A 167 -11.60 -12.16 -15.33
N PRO A 168 -12.38 -12.36 -16.41
CA PRO A 168 -13.82 -12.12 -16.43
C PRO A 168 -14.61 -13.01 -15.46
N VAL A 169 -14.07 -14.15 -15.05
CA VAL A 169 -14.72 -15.04 -14.06
C VAL A 169 -14.95 -14.32 -12.74
N TYR A 170 -13.99 -13.52 -12.29
CA TYR A 170 -14.14 -12.77 -11.04
C TYR A 170 -15.22 -11.68 -11.12
N VAL A 171 -15.32 -11.00 -12.25
CA VAL A 171 -16.39 -9.99 -12.47
C VAL A 171 -17.76 -10.64 -12.50
N ASN A 172 -17.89 -11.74 -13.26
CA ASN A 172 -19.15 -12.45 -13.38
C ASN A 172 -19.63 -13.00 -12.03
N ARG A 173 -18.73 -13.63 -11.25
CA ARG A 173 -19.06 -14.14 -9.91
C ARG A 173 -19.49 -13.02 -8.97
N ALA A 174 -18.78 -11.88 -8.95
CA ALA A 174 -19.14 -10.74 -8.12
C ALA A 174 -20.54 -10.20 -8.49
N LYS A 175 -20.87 -10.07 -9.78
CA LYS A 175 -22.21 -9.65 -10.24
C LYS A 175 -23.32 -10.65 -9.88
N MET A 176 -23.03 -11.94 -9.94
CA MET A 176 -23.99 -12.98 -9.49
C MET A 176 -24.25 -12.87 -7.97
N MET A 177 -23.20 -12.64 -7.17
CA MET A 177 -23.32 -12.44 -5.73
C MET A 177 -24.11 -11.15 -5.40
N GLU A 178 -23.91 -10.10 -6.17
CA GLU A 178 -24.70 -8.86 -6.03
C GLU A 178 -26.16 -9.09 -6.34
N GLN A 179 -26.49 -9.78 -7.43
CA GLN A 179 -27.88 -10.16 -7.78
C GLN A 179 -28.55 -11.03 -6.69
N ALA A 180 -27.74 -11.89 -6.03
CA ALA A 180 -28.19 -12.69 -4.90
C ALA A 180 -28.28 -11.91 -3.57
N GLY A 181 -27.90 -10.63 -3.55
CA GLY A 181 -27.90 -9.79 -2.35
C GLY A 181 -26.80 -10.10 -1.33
N ALA A 182 -25.78 -10.90 -1.72
CA ALA A 182 -24.68 -11.29 -0.84
C ALA A 182 -23.51 -10.27 -0.84
N LEU A 183 -23.44 -9.44 -1.87
CA LEU A 183 -22.39 -8.45 -2.09
C LEU A 183 -23.01 -7.18 -2.69
N LYS A 184 -22.42 -6.04 -2.45
CA LYS A 184 -22.78 -4.77 -3.10
C LYS A 184 -21.59 -4.20 -3.86
N ILE A 185 -21.81 -3.72 -5.07
CA ILE A 185 -20.76 -3.13 -5.91
C ILE A 185 -21.03 -1.64 -6.05
N TYR A 186 -20.11 -0.82 -5.53
CA TYR A 186 -20.13 0.63 -5.70
C TYR A 186 -19.18 1.00 -6.83
N GLU A 187 -19.72 1.32 -7.98
CA GLU A 187 -18.97 1.67 -9.19
C GLU A 187 -18.93 3.18 -9.41
N ASN A 188 -17.93 3.65 -10.17
CA ASN A 188 -17.78 5.04 -10.59
C ASN A 188 -17.71 6.04 -9.42
N LEU A 189 -17.16 5.60 -8.27
CA LEU A 189 -16.99 6.47 -7.11
C LEU A 189 -16.00 7.59 -7.43
N LYS A 190 -16.45 8.82 -7.26
CA LYS A 190 -15.52 9.96 -7.17
C LYS A 190 -14.77 9.92 -5.86
N LYS A 191 -13.60 10.55 -5.79
CA LYS A 191 -12.73 10.48 -4.62
C LYS A 191 -13.43 10.89 -3.31
N ASN A 192 -14.25 11.94 -3.34
CA ASN A 192 -15.00 12.37 -2.16
C ASN A 192 -16.08 11.35 -1.75
N ASP A 193 -16.80 10.75 -2.72
CA ASP A 193 -17.82 9.74 -2.44
C ASP A 193 -17.17 8.48 -1.86
N TYR A 194 -15.99 8.10 -2.37
CA TYR A 194 -15.20 7.01 -1.83
C TYR A 194 -14.79 7.25 -0.37
N TYR A 195 -14.32 8.46 -0.04
CA TYR A 195 -13.95 8.79 1.34
C TYR A 195 -15.14 8.83 2.28
N GLU A 196 -16.28 9.37 1.86
CA GLU A 196 -17.50 9.34 2.67
C GLU A 196 -18.02 7.90 2.87
N LEU A 197 -17.92 7.04 1.85
CA LEU A 197 -18.25 5.63 1.95
C LEU A 197 -17.31 4.89 2.91
N LEU A 198 -16.01 5.18 2.84
CA LEU A 198 -15.00 4.61 3.73
C LEU A 198 -15.19 5.09 5.18
N ASN A 199 -15.53 6.38 5.37
CA ASN A 199 -15.89 6.97 6.66
C ASN A 199 -17.15 6.34 7.27
N ASP A 200 -18.06 5.79 6.44
CA ASP A 200 -19.24 5.05 6.88
C ASP A 200 -19.00 3.53 7.01
N THR A 201 -17.81 3.04 6.73
CA THR A 201 -17.47 1.62 6.76
C THR A 201 -16.77 1.25 8.07
N ARG A 202 -17.07 0.07 8.65
CA ARG A 202 -16.42 -0.40 9.86
C ARG A 202 -15.09 -1.06 9.60
N VAL A 203 -14.96 -1.86 8.54
CA VAL A 203 -13.74 -2.60 8.25
C VAL A 203 -13.41 -2.52 6.75
N LEU A 204 -12.18 -2.12 6.44
CA LEU A 204 -11.58 -2.33 5.13
C LEU A 204 -10.81 -3.65 5.15
N PHE A 205 -11.18 -4.57 4.25
CA PHE A 205 -10.55 -5.87 4.10
C PHE A 205 -9.66 -5.91 2.85
N ASN A 206 -8.53 -6.60 2.97
CA ASN A 206 -7.64 -6.86 1.85
C ASN A 206 -7.11 -8.28 1.91
N CYS A 207 -6.85 -8.89 0.75
CA CYS A 207 -6.27 -10.21 0.62
C CYS A 207 -5.20 -10.27 -0.49
N ALA A 208 -4.58 -9.13 -0.81
CA ALA A 208 -3.58 -9.05 -1.85
C ALA A 208 -2.37 -9.96 -1.58
N LEU A 209 -1.89 -10.62 -2.63
CA LEU A 209 -0.59 -11.31 -2.65
C LEU A 209 0.56 -10.31 -2.81
N GLN A 210 0.28 -9.19 -3.45
CA GLN A 210 1.26 -8.16 -3.75
C GLN A 210 0.63 -6.78 -3.51
N ASP A 211 1.28 -6.04 -2.64
CA ASP A 211 1.07 -4.60 -2.47
C ASP A 211 2.29 -4.05 -1.70
N TRP A 212 3.10 -3.24 -2.35
CA TRP A 212 4.28 -2.69 -1.69
C TRP A 212 3.89 -1.73 -0.57
N VAL A 213 2.93 -0.86 -0.84
CA VAL A 213 2.28 0.01 0.15
C VAL A 213 0.86 0.30 -0.31
N SER A 214 -0.10 0.05 0.56
CA SER A 214 -1.50 0.29 0.25
C SER A 214 -1.95 1.68 0.72
N ASN A 215 -2.20 2.61 -0.20
CA ASN A 215 -2.79 3.90 0.16
C ASN A 215 -4.15 3.75 0.86
N THR A 216 -4.92 2.73 0.47
CA THR A 216 -6.24 2.48 1.07
C THR A 216 -6.17 2.15 2.55
N VAL A 217 -5.06 1.57 3.03
CA VAL A 217 -4.82 1.35 4.46
C VAL A 217 -4.74 2.67 5.21
N SER A 218 -3.90 3.58 4.72
CA SER A 218 -3.71 4.89 5.36
C SER A 218 -4.96 5.76 5.28
N GLU A 219 -5.68 5.71 4.15
CA GLU A 219 -6.96 6.40 3.98
C GLU A 219 -8.02 5.88 4.98
N ALA A 220 -8.16 4.55 5.11
CA ALA A 220 -9.08 3.92 6.04
C ALA A 220 -8.74 4.25 7.50
N ASP A 221 -7.47 4.11 7.87
CA ASP A 221 -6.97 4.39 9.22
C ASP A 221 -7.16 5.87 9.61
N THR A 222 -6.94 6.81 8.66
CA THR A 222 -7.23 8.25 8.85
C THR A 222 -8.71 8.50 9.12
N LEU A 223 -9.58 7.84 8.38
CA LEU A 223 -11.01 8.02 8.49
C LEU A 223 -11.65 7.22 9.63
N GLY A 224 -10.84 6.52 10.43
CA GLY A 224 -11.31 5.72 11.56
C GLY A 224 -12.05 4.43 11.15
N CYS A 225 -11.79 3.93 9.95
CA CYS A 225 -12.23 2.61 9.49
C CYS A 225 -11.19 1.58 9.93
N ASN A 226 -11.60 0.51 10.62
CA ASN A 226 -10.71 -0.60 10.91
C ASN A 226 -10.15 -1.21 9.63
N VAL A 227 -8.96 -1.78 9.70
CA VAL A 227 -8.32 -2.44 8.57
C VAL A 227 -7.97 -3.87 8.95
N LEU A 228 -8.17 -4.83 8.02
CA LEU A 228 -7.79 -6.23 8.19
C LEU A 228 -7.09 -6.72 6.92
N PHE A 229 -5.81 -7.03 7.04
CA PHE A 229 -4.93 -7.39 5.95
C PHE A 229 -4.23 -8.73 6.23
N PRO A 230 -3.69 -9.44 5.23
CA PRO A 230 -2.92 -10.64 5.49
C PRO A 230 -1.57 -10.30 6.13
N ALA A 231 -1.10 -11.10 7.07
CA ALA A 231 0.25 -11.01 7.63
C ALA A 231 1.27 -11.54 6.60
N TYR A 232 1.43 -10.82 5.50
CA TYR A 232 2.20 -11.25 4.34
C TYR A 232 2.99 -10.08 3.74
N ARG A 233 4.20 -10.36 3.27
CA ARG A 233 5.11 -9.42 2.61
C ARG A 233 5.31 -8.11 3.42
N SER A 234 4.98 -6.96 2.83
CA SER A 234 5.18 -5.64 3.42
C SER A 234 4.17 -5.29 4.53
N PHE A 235 3.04 -6.00 4.63
CA PHE A 235 2.01 -5.65 5.60
C PHE A 235 2.46 -5.75 7.07
N PRO A 236 3.24 -6.77 7.51
CA PRO A 236 3.76 -6.78 8.88
C PRO A 236 4.56 -5.52 9.24
N GLU A 237 5.36 -4.99 8.31
CA GLU A 237 6.07 -3.72 8.52
C GLU A 237 5.11 -2.53 8.59
N THR A 238 4.18 -2.43 7.65
CA THR A 238 3.17 -1.36 7.60
C THR A 238 2.32 -1.30 8.88
N PHE A 239 1.96 -2.47 9.42
CA PHE A 239 1.15 -2.58 10.63
C PHE A 239 1.96 -2.61 11.93
N ALA A 240 3.29 -2.47 11.86
CA ALA A 240 4.19 -2.63 13.02
C ALA A 240 3.92 -3.94 13.79
N ASN A 241 3.67 -5.01 13.05
CA ASN A 241 3.32 -6.34 13.57
C ASN A 241 2.05 -6.38 14.46
N ASP A 242 1.10 -5.48 14.24
CA ASP A 242 -0.18 -5.49 14.97
C ASP A 242 -1.05 -6.67 14.52
N GLU A 243 -0.95 -7.79 15.24
CA GLU A 243 -1.70 -9.02 14.93
C GLU A 243 -3.22 -8.85 15.02
N THR A 244 -3.73 -7.80 15.68
CA THR A 244 -5.17 -7.55 15.78
C THR A 244 -5.77 -7.09 14.47
N ARG A 245 -4.93 -6.55 13.57
CA ARG A 245 -5.30 -6.02 12.26
C ARG A 245 -4.75 -6.84 11.08
N MET A 246 -4.11 -7.96 11.38
CA MET A 246 -3.61 -8.88 10.37
C MET A 246 -4.13 -10.29 10.62
N TYR A 247 -4.37 -11.04 9.55
CA TYR A 247 -4.76 -12.45 9.61
C TYR A 247 -3.71 -13.34 8.93
N VAL A 248 -3.69 -14.62 9.33
CA VAL A 248 -2.82 -15.61 8.69
C VAL A 248 -3.18 -15.74 7.21
N PRO A 249 -2.23 -15.54 6.28
CA PRO A 249 -2.50 -15.61 4.84
C PRO A 249 -3.30 -16.86 4.47
N TRP A 250 -4.29 -16.70 3.60
CA TRP A 250 -5.22 -17.74 3.11
C TRP A 250 -6.07 -18.44 4.17
N SER A 251 -5.98 -18.05 5.43
CA SER A 251 -6.83 -18.60 6.48
C SER A 251 -8.17 -17.84 6.54
N GLY A 252 -9.19 -18.33 5.84
CA GLY A 252 -10.55 -17.79 5.93
C GLY A 252 -11.10 -17.84 7.36
N ARG A 253 -10.73 -18.87 8.14
CA ARG A 253 -11.12 -19.00 9.55
C ARG A 253 -10.57 -17.85 10.40
N ASP A 254 -9.26 -17.60 10.33
CA ASP A 254 -8.62 -16.52 11.10
C ASP A 254 -9.14 -15.14 10.66
N ALA A 255 -9.29 -14.93 9.34
CA ALA A 255 -9.87 -13.70 8.80
C ALA A 255 -11.29 -13.46 9.34
N MET A 256 -12.16 -14.48 9.37
CA MET A 256 -13.52 -14.34 9.90
C MET A 256 -13.54 -14.03 11.40
N GLU A 257 -12.69 -14.66 12.20
CA GLU A 257 -12.62 -14.41 13.64
C GLU A 257 -12.19 -12.96 13.94
N LYS A 258 -11.19 -12.46 13.19
CA LYS A 258 -10.73 -11.08 13.32
C LYS A 258 -11.76 -10.08 12.79
N LEU A 259 -12.44 -10.38 11.67
CA LEU A 259 -13.54 -9.55 11.17
C LEU A 259 -14.65 -9.37 12.22
N LYS A 260 -15.07 -10.44 12.91
CA LYS A 260 -16.06 -10.34 14.00
C LYS A 260 -15.64 -9.32 15.06
N THR A 261 -14.39 -9.39 15.47
CA THR A 261 -13.85 -8.47 16.49
C THR A 261 -13.83 -7.04 15.99
N LEU A 262 -13.30 -6.80 14.79
CA LEU A 262 -13.14 -5.47 14.20
C LEU A 262 -14.49 -4.85 13.76
N LEU A 263 -15.50 -5.66 13.49
CA LEU A 263 -16.88 -5.19 13.25
C LEU A 263 -17.59 -4.75 14.54
N SER A 264 -17.14 -5.21 15.70
CA SER A 264 -17.79 -4.93 16.99
C SER A 264 -17.21 -3.72 17.72
N LYS A 265 -15.95 -3.40 17.52
CA LYS A 265 -15.24 -2.29 18.21
C LYS A 265 -14.12 -1.70 17.35
N PRO A 266 -13.75 -0.43 17.58
CA PRO A 266 -12.59 0.16 16.92
C PRO A 266 -11.29 -0.51 17.37
N SER A 267 -10.29 -0.52 16.49
CA SER A 267 -8.95 -0.96 16.83
C SER A 267 -8.32 0.00 17.86
N PRO A 268 -7.63 -0.50 18.88
CA PRO A 268 -6.91 0.35 19.83
C PRO A 268 -5.74 1.11 19.17
N ASN A 269 -5.31 0.66 18.00
CA ASN A 269 -4.19 1.23 17.25
C ASN A 269 -4.64 2.10 16.06
N MET A 270 -5.89 2.57 16.09
CA MET A 270 -6.42 3.46 15.06
C MET A 270 -5.57 4.73 14.92
N GLY A 271 -5.31 5.18 13.70
CA GLY A 271 -4.51 6.36 13.39
C GLY A 271 -3.00 6.12 13.28
N ARG A 272 -2.47 5.02 13.83
CA ARG A 272 -1.00 4.77 13.86
C ARG A 272 -0.38 4.58 12.49
N ILE A 273 -1.09 3.94 11.55
CA ILE A 273 -0.59 3.71 10.19
C ILE A 273 -0.59 5.01 9.42
N SER A 274 -1.69 5.76 9.50
CA SER A 274 -1.81 7.04 8.81
C SER A 274 -0.81 8.08 9.32
N ASP A 275 -0.56 8.14 10.63
CA ASP A 275 0.47 9.01 11.22
C ASP A 275 1.87 8.62 10.75
N TRP A 276 2.18 7.33 10.69
CA TRP A 276 3.46 6.85 10.18
C TRP A 276 3.66 7.18 8.70
N THR A 277 2.63 6.97 7.88
CA THR A 277 2.69 7.21 6.44
C THR A 277 2.75 8.71 6.11
N ASP A 278 2.06 9.55 6.89
CA ASP A 278 2.10 11.01 6.75
C ASP A 278 3.52 11.58 6.90
N GLY A 279 4.36 10.98 7.74
CA GLY A 279 5.77 11.34 7.89
C GLY A 279 6.70 10.91 6.75
N THR A 280 6.22 10.27 5.69
CA THR A 280 7.09 9.76 4.60
C THR A 280 7.80 10.88 3.85
N ILE A 281 7.12 12.00 3.61
CA ILE A 281 7.69 13.15 2.90
C ILE A 281 8.85 13.74 3.70
N ASP A 282 8.70 13.92 5.01
CA ASP A 282 9.77 14.43 5.87
C ASP A 282 10.98 13.51 5.87
N ARG A 283 10.76 12.19 5.95
CA ARG A 283 11.84 11.19 5.84
C ARG A 283 12.57 11.27 4.50
N MET A 284 11.85 11.48 3.41
CA MET A 284 12.47 11.66 2.09
C MET A 284 13.33 12.94 2.04
N ILE A 285 12.82 14.05 2.57
CA ILE A 285 13.55 15.32 2.64
C ILE A 285 14.83 15.14 3.47
N ASP A 286 14.75 14.51 4.64
CA ASP A 286 15.91 14.24 5.51
C ASP A 286 16.98 13.42 4.79
N ILE A 287 16.58 12.39 4.03
CA ILE A 287 17.49 11.57 3.23
C ILE A 287 18.14 12.43 2.13
N MET A 288 17.35 13.19 1.39
CA MET A 288 17.85 14.00 0.27
C MET A 288 18.74 15.16 0.72
N THR A 289 18.52 15.72 1.90
CA THR A 289 19.35 16.80 2.47
C THR A 289 20.61 16.33 3.18
N GLY A 290 20.79 14.99 3.32
CA GLY A 290 21.98 14.39 3.96
C GLY A 290 21.86 14.17 5.46
N ILE A 291 20.77 14.61 6.11
CA ILE A 291 20.50 14.34 7.53
C ILE A 291 20.38 12.82 7.75
N GLY A 292 19.76 12.10 6.81
CA GLY A 292 19.62 10.65 6.84
C GLY A 292 20.95 9.86 6.80
N GLU A 293 22.03 10.40 6.24
CA GLU A 293 23.35 9.75 6.28
C GLU A 293 23.96 9.74 7.67
N GLN A 294 23.71 10.78 8.46
CA GLN A 294 24.16 10.87 9.85
C GLN A 294 23.46 9.81 10.72
N TRP A 295 22.19 9.54 10.46
CA TRP A 295 21.40 8.52 11.16
C TRP A 295 21.92 7.10 10.91
N ARG A 296 22.40 6.80 9.68
CA ARG A 296 23.03 5.50 9.37
C ARG A 296 24.34 5.30 10.08
N ARG A 297 25.18 6.32 10.16
CA ARG A 297 26.49 6.26 10.86
C ARG A 297 26.31 6.02 12.35
N ASP A 298 25.24 6.54 12.92
CA ASP A 298 24.93 6.41 14.35
C ASP A 298 24.23 5.09 14.71
N GLY A 299 24.01 4.18 13.72
CA GLY A 299 23.37 2.87 13.94
C GLY A 299 21.91 2.93 14.41
N ARG A 300 21.30 4.12 14.35
CA ARG A 300 19.92 4.32 14.75
C ARG A 300 18.97 3.98 13.58
N HIS A 301 18.36 2.80 13.65
CA HIS A 301 17.25 2.47 12.76
C HIS A 301 16.04 3.31 13.15
N TYR A 302 15.31 3.83 12.18
CA TYR A 302 14.03 4.58 12.36
C TYR A 302 13.01 3.84 13.24
N ARG A 303 13.17 2.52 13.41
CA ARG A 303 12.36 1.68 14.31
C ARG A 303 12.42 2.09 15.80
N ASN A 304 13.48 2.75 16.24
CA ASN A 304 13.66 3.04 17.67
C ASN A 304 12.99 4.33 18.15
N THR A 305 12.55 5.21 17.24
CA THR A 305 11.90 6.46 17.65
C THR A 305 10.39 6.33 17.90
N VAL A 306 9.77 5.25 17.43
CA VAL A 306 8.33 5.00 17.67
C VAL A 306 8.06 4.22 18.97
N SER A 307 9.08 3.54 19.53
CA SER A 307 8.92 2.73 20.77
C SER A 307 9.08 3.51 22.07
N GLU A 308 9.51 4.78 22.02
CA GLU A 308 9.74 5.57 23.25
C GLU A 308 8.74 6.71 23.50
N SER A 309 7.75 6.94 22.65
CA SER A 309 6.63 7.79 23.04
C SER A 309 5.70 6.99 23.96
N LYS A 310 6.04 6.96 25.21
CA LYS A 310 5.08 6.68 26.28
C LYS A 310 3.92 7.68 26.13
N TYR A 311 2.73 7.15 25.81
CA TYR A 311 1.43 7.54 26.40
C TYR A 311 0.38 6.58 25.87
#